data_86d1190c8fb6b9a849bc85f3c9d1e631
#
_entry.id   86d1190c8fb6b9a849bc85f3c9d1e631
#
_cell.length_a   1.000
_cell.length_b   1.000
_cell.length_c   1.000
_cell.angle_alpha   90.00
_cell.angle_beta   90.00
_cell.angle_gamma   90.00
#
_symmetry.space_group_name_H-M   'P 1'
#
loop_
_entity.id
_entity.type
_entity.pdbx_description
1 polymer ?
#
loop_
_entity_poly.entity_id
_entity_poly.type
_entity_poly.pdbx_seq_one_letter_code
_entity_poly.pdbx_strand_id
1 'polypeptide(L)'
;MDKLNQQIEDLNILINSCKNDFADMYEQSFYRLNQIDEEAYRFSSDKNITVKLDEQHNLERIIRQEQDDVVEELLGYRRKLLNEKEEVEYKRRKEGVSNGS
;
A
#
# COMPACT_ATOMS: atom_id res chain seq x y z
N MET A 1 4.03 -15.11 22.29
CA MET A 1 4.92 -14.02 21.81
C MET A 1 5.59 -14.33 20.47
N ASP A 2 6.21 -15.50 20.33
CA ASP A 2 6.91 -15.83 19.07
C ASP A 2 5.99 -15.84 17.86
N LYS A 3 4.78 -16.37 18.02
CA LYS A 3 3.79 -16.38 16.94
C LYS A 3 3.37 -14.95 16.55
N LEU A 4 3.18 -14.08 17.53
CA LEU A 4 2.79 -12.70 17.30
C LEU A 4 3.93 -11.92 16.64
N ASN A 5 5.17 -12.09 17.07
CA ASN A 5 6.35 -11.50 16.46
C ASN A 5 6.51 -11.96 15.00
N GLN A 6 6.27 -13.25 14.74
CA GLN A 6 6.33 -13.79 13.38
C GLN A 6 5.26 -13.18 12.49
N GLN A 7 4.04 -13.01 12.99
CA GLN A 7 2.96 -12.36 12.24
C GLN A 7 3.30 -10.91 11.89
N ILE A 8 3.88 -10.17 12.84
CA ILE A 8 4.31 -8.78 12.60
C ILE A 8 5.41 -8.73 11.54
N GLU A 9 6.39 -9.61 11.62
CA GLU A 9 7.48 -9.69 10.65
C GLU A 9 6.97 -10.03 9.25
N ASP A 10 6.13 -11.05 9.13
CA ASP A 10 5.53 -11.44 7.85
C ASP A 10 4.72 -10.28 7.24
N LEU A 11 3.98 -9.56 8.09
CA LEU A 11 3.20 -8.41 7.65
C LEU A 11 4.10 -7.26 7.18
N ASN A 12 5.22 -7.01 7.86
CA ASN A 12 6.20 -6.01 7.42
C ASN A 12 6.78 -6.35 6.05
N ILE A 13 7.10 -7.61 5.80
CA ILE A 13 7.58 -8.08 4.51
C ILE A 13 6.51 -7.85 3.44
N LEU A 14 5.27 -8.20 3.73
CA LEU A 14 4.15 -8.01 2.80
C LEU A 14 3.94 -6.52 2.47
N ILE A 15 3.94 -5.66 3.46
CA ILE A 15 3.78 -4.21 3.27
C ILE A 15 4.88 -3.66 2.36
N ASN A 16 6.13 -4.01 2.63
CA ASN A 16 7.27 -3.54 1.84
C ASN A 16 7.19 -4.05 0.40
N SER A 17 6.83 -5.33 0.22
CA SER A 17 6.65 -5.93 -1.11
C SER A 17 5.54 -5.20 -1.89
N CYS A 18 4.39 -4.96 -1.27
CA CYS A 18 3.29 -4.23 -1.90
C CYS A 18 3.69 -2.81 -2.29
N LYS A 19 4.36 -2.09 -1.41
CA LYS A 19 4.83 -0.72 -1.70
C LYS A 19 5.78 -0.69 -2.88
N ASN A 20 6.73 -1.62 -2.95
CA ASN A 20 7.70 -1.70 -4.04
C ASN A 20 7.02 -2.06 -5.36
N ASP A 21 6.16 -3.06 -5.35
CA ASP A 21 5.43 -3.49 -6.55
C ASP A 21 4.52 -2.38 -7.07
N PHE A 22 3.82 -1.69 -6.18
CA PHE A 22 2.93 -0.58 -6.57
C PHE A 22 3.72 0.61 -7.11
N ALA A 23 4.89 0.91 -6.54
CA ALA A 23 5.78 1.95 -7.04
C ALA A 23 6.28 1.64 -8.45
N ASP A 24 6.67 0.39 -8.72
CA ASP A 24 7.11 -0.06 -10.04
C ASP A 24 5.96 0.02 -11.06
N MET A 25 4.77 -0.41 -10.67
CA MET A 25 3.57 -0.33 -11.53
C MET A 25 3.24 1.12 -11.86
N TYR A 26 3.34 2.01 -10.89
CA TYR A 26 3.09 3.44 -11.09
C TYR A 26 4.10 4.03 -12.08
N GLU A 27 5.37 3.71 -11.93
CA GLU A 27 6.42 4.20 -12.81
C GLU A 27 6.20 3.74 -14.26
N GLN A 28 5.89 2.46 -14.47
CA GLN A 28 5.58 1.91 -15.77
C GLN A 28 4.34 2.56 -16.40
N SER A 29 3.31 2.76 -15.60
CA SER A 29 2.07 3.43 -16.03
C SER A 29 2.33 4.87 -16.44
N PHE A 30 3.13 5.60 -15.67
CA PHE A 30 3.52 6.98 -15.95
C PHE A 30 4.23 7.09 -17.30
N TYR A 31 5.21 6.23 -17.57
CA TYR A 31 5.91 6.22 -18.85
C TYR A 31 4.98 5.92 -20.02
N ARG A 32 4.12 4.93 -19.85
CA ARG A 32 3.16 4.54 -20.90
C ARG A 32 2.21 5.67 -21.23
N LEU A 33 1.64 6.32 -20.21
CA LEU A 33 0.73 7.44 -20.40
C LEU A 33 1.41 8.64 -21.08
N ASN A 34 2.65 8.94 -20.69
CA ASN A 34 3.41 10.01 -21.32
C ASN A 34 3.66 9.74 -22.82
N GLN A 35 4.00 8.50 -23.18
CA GLN A 35 4.18 8.12 -24.59
C GLN A 35 2.88 8.23 -25.38
N ILE A 36 1.78 7.77 -24.79
CA ILE A 36 0.45 7.89 -25.42
C ILE A 36 0.06 9.35 -25.59
N ASP A 37 0.28 10.18 -24.58
CA ASP A 37 -0.03 11.61 -24.65
C ASP A 37 0.78 12.31 -25.74
N GLU A 38 2.07 12.01 -25.88
CA GLU A 38 2.93 12.56 -26.92
C GLU A 38 2.44 12.17 -28.31
N GLU A 39 2.12 10.89 -28.51
CA GLU A 39 1.59 10.41 -29.79
C GLU A 39 0.22 11.01 -30.11
N ALA A 40 -0.63 11.08 -29.10
CA ALA A 40 -1.99 11.59 -29.25
C ALA A 40 -2.03 13.10 -29.49
N TYR A 41 -1.00 13.84 -29.12
CA TYR A 41 -0.91 15.27 -29.42
C TYR A 41 -1.10 15.57 -30.91
N ARG A 42 -0.66 14.64 -31.77
CA ARG A 42 -0.84 14.74 -33.23
C ARG A 42 -2.31 14.71 -33.64
N PHE A 43 -3.16 14.16 -32.80
CA PHE A 43 -4.60 13.98 -33.05
C PHE A 43 -5.44 14.80 -32.08
N SER A 44 -4.89 15.89 -31.55
CA SER A 44 -5.53 16.71 -30.51
C SER A 44 -6.85 17.34 -30.93
N SER A 45 -7.11 17.43 -32.23
CA SER A 45 -8.38 17.92 -32.76
C SER A 45 -9.49 16.85 -32.74
N ASP A 46 -9.17 15.60 -32.53
CA ASP A 46 -10.15 14.51 -32.43
C ASP A 46 -10.66 14.39 -31.02
N LYS A 47 -11.92 14.76 -30.80
CA LYS A 47 -12.56 14.72 -29.48
C LYS A 47 -12.66 13.32 -28.90
N ASN A 48 -12.86 12.30 -29.74
CA ASN A 48 -12.97 10.91 -29.28
C ASN A 48 -11.65 10.43 -28.68
N ILE A 49 -10.53 10.78 -29.29
CA ILE A 49 -9.20 10.43 -28.77
C ILE A 49 -8.96 11.14 -27.44
N THR A 50 -9.29 12.42 -27.36
CA THR A 50 -9.12 13.21 -26.12
C THR A 50 -9.93 12.62 -24.97
N VAL A 51 -11.19 12.27 -25.22
CA VAL A 51 -12.07 11.67 -24.21
C VAL A 51 -11.51 10.33 -23.72
N LYS A 52 -11.06 9.48 -24.63
CA LYS A 52 -10.47 8.17 -24.27
C LYS A 52 -9.20 8.31 -23.44
N LEU A 53 -8.38 9.31 -23.74
CA LEU A 53 -7.18 9.59 -22.94
C LEU A 53 -7.53 10.05 -21.55
N ASP A 54 -8.52 10.93 -21.41
CA ASP A 54 -9.00 11.39 -20.10
C ASP A 54 -9.55 10.22 -19.28
N GLU A 55 -10.30 9.32 -19.91
CA GLU A 55 -10.79 8.10 -19.26
C GLU A 55 -9.63 7.22 -18.78
N GLN A 56 -8.59 7.06 -19.59
CA GLN A 56 -7.42 6.26 -19.24
C GLN A 56 -6.67 6.86 -18.05
N HIS A 57 -6.44 8.16 -18.05
CA HIS A 57 -5.83 8.85 -16.91
C HIS A 57 -6.65 8.69 -15.64
N ASN A 58 -7.97 8.77 -15.75
CA ASN A 58 -8.87 8.61 -14.63
C ASN A 58 -8.84 7.18 -14.06
N LEU A 59 -8.79 6.16 -14.93
CA LEU A 59 -8.65 4.76 -14.51
C LEU A 59 -7.35 4.53 -13.73
N GLU A 60 -6.24 5.07 -14.24
CA GLU A 60 -4.94 4.95 -13.56
C GLU A 60 -4.99 5.60 -12.17
N ARG A 61 -5.65 6.74 -12.04
CA ARG A 61 -5.84 7.41 -10.75
C ARG A 61 -6.65 6.55 -9.77
N ILE A 62 -7.71 5.91 -10.25
CA ILE A 62 -8.56 5.03 -9.43
C ILE A 62 -7.77 3.81 -8.96
N ILE A 63 -7.01 3.17 -9.86
CA ILE A 63 -6.17 2.02 -9.51
C ILE A 63 -5.16 2.40 -8.43
N ARG A 64 -4.53 3.55 -8.57
CA ARG A 64 -3.56 4.06 -7.60
C ARG A 64 -4.20 4.27 -6.23
N GLN A 65 -5.41 4.84 -6.20
CA GLN A 65 -6.15 5.05 -4.97
C GLN A 65 -6.46 3.71 -4.28
N GLU A 66 -6.86 2.70 -5.04
CA GLU A 66 -7.10 1.36 -4.50
C GLU A 66 -5.84 0.73 -3.93
N GLN A 67 -4.70 0.92 -4.59
CA GLN A 67 -3.41 0.44 -4.10
C GLN A 67 -3.02 1.12 -2.78
N ASP A 68 -3.22 2.43 -2.68
CA ASP A 68 -2.98 3.18 -1.45
C ASP A 68 -3.89 2.67 -0.32
N ASP A 69 -5.14 2.38 -0.62
CA ASP A 69 -6.11 1.85 0.35
C ASP A 69 -5.66 0.48 0.88
N VAL A 70 -5.15 -0.40 0.02
CA VAL A 70 -4.61 -1.70 0.44
C VAL A 70 -3.46 -1.52 1.42
N VAL A 71 -2.51 -0.62 1.12
CA VAL A 71 -1.38 -0.35 2.00
C VAL A 71 -1.88 0.20 3.35
N GLU A 72 -2.84 1.11 3.34
CA GLU A 72 -3.44 1.67 4.57
C GLU A 72 -4.10 0.60 5.43
N GLU A 73 -4.83 -0.34 4.83
CA GLU A 73 -5.43 -1.45 5.55
C GLU A 73 -4.36 -2.35 6.19
N LEU A 74 -3.29 -2.66 5.47
CA LEU A 74 -2.18 -3.45 6.00
C LEU A 74 -1.49 -2.73 7.17
N LEU A 75 -1.28 -1.43 7.05
CA LEU A 75 -0.71 -0.62 8.13
C LEU A 75 -1.62 -0.59 9.36
N GLY A 76 -2.93 -0.51 9.16
CA GLY A 76 -3.92 -0.59 10.23
C GLY A 76 -3.88 -1.92 10.96
N TYR A 77 -3.77 -3.02 10.21
CA TYR A 77 -3.63 -4.36 10.79
C TYR A 77 -2.34 -4.49 11.59
N ARG A 78 -1.24 -3.97 11.07
CA ARG A 78 0.04 -3.96 11.78
C ARG A 78 -0.06 -3.22 13.11
N ARG A 79 -0.76 -2.08 13.16
CA ARG A 79 -0.97 -1.34 14.41
C ARG A 79 -1.71 -2.18 15.45
N LYS A 80 -2.73 -2.94 15.03
CA LYS A 80 -3.45 -3.84 15.92
C LYS A 80 -2.54 -4.89 16.51
N LEU A 81 -1.70 -5.53 15.70
CA LEU A 81 -0.76 -6.55 16.17
C LEU A 81 0.27 -5.96 17.12
N LEU A 82 0.78 -4.76 16.82
CA LEU A 82 1.73 -4.08 17.71
C LEU A 82 1.10 -3.73 19.05
N ASN A 83 -0.15 -3.30 19.06
CA ASN A 83 -0.88 -3.03 20.30
C ASN A 83 -1.10 -4.30 21.12
N GLU A 84 -1.45 -5.41 20.47
CA GLU A 84 -1.57 -6.71 21.14
C GLU A 84 -0.25 -7.14 21.76
N LYS A 85 0.85 -6.94 21.03
CA LYS A 85 2.19 -7.24 21.54
C LYS A 85 2.51 -6.43 22.80
N GLU A 86 2.22 -5.13 22.79
CA GLU A 86 2.42 -4.26 23.94
C GLU A 86 1.61 -4.71 25.14
N GLU A 87 0.35 -5.10 24.94
CA GLU A 87 -0.51 -5.59 26.01
C GLU A 87 0.04 -6.88 26.61
N VAL A 88 0.49 -7.82 25.79
CA VAL A 88 1.09 -9.08 26.25
C VAL A 88 2.36 -8.80 27.05
N GLU A 89 3.24 -7.92 26.56
CA GLU A 89 4.46 -7.55 27.27
C GLU A 89 4.17 -6.85 28.59
N TYR A 90 3.17 -5.98 28.62
CA TYR A 90 2.75 -5.29 29.83
C TYR A 90 2.25 -6.29 30.88
N LYS A 91 1.40 -7.23 30.50
CA LYS A 91 0.87 -8.27 31.40
C LYS A 91 1.99 -9.13 31.92
N ARG A 92 2.94 -9.54 31.10
CA ARG A 92 4.11 -10.34 31.54
C ARG A 92 4.95 -9.59 32.55
N ARG A 93 5.22 -8.31 32.34
CA ARG A 93 5.98 -7.47 33.26
C ARG A 93 5.25 -7.34 34.60
N LYS A 94 3.94 -7.12 34.54
CA LYS A 94 3.11 -7.01 35.73
C LYS A 94 3.06 -8.31 36.55
N GLU A 95 2.92 -9.45 35.85
CA GLU A 95 2.94 -10.77 36.48
C GLU A 95 4.31 -11.07 37.09
N GLY A 96 5.37 -10.76 36.39
CA GLY A 96 6.74 -10.90 36.85
C GLY A 96 7.02 -10.10 38.10
N VAL A 97 6.56 -8.87 38.17
CA VAL A 97 6.70 -8.02 39.36
C VAL A 97 5.88 -8.57 40.51
N SER A 98 4.63 -9.03 40.27
CA SER A 98 3.78 -9.64 41.29
C SER A 98 4.38 -10.92 41.87
N ASN A 99 4.99 -11.73 41.00
CA ASN A 99 5.62 -12.99 41.41
C ASN A 99 6.98 -12.77 42.08
N GLY A 100 7.64 -11.66 41.78
CA GLY A 100 8.92 -11.31 42.35
C GLY A 100 8.86 -10.61 43.70
N SER A 101 7.69 -10.21 44.09
CA SER A 101 7.48 -9.57 45.41
C SER A 101 7.12 -10.56 46.47
#